data_49e07f6c0b2da585747ae712848dc64b
#
_entry.id   49e07f6c0b2da585747ae712848dc64b
#
_cell.length_a   1.000
_cell.length_b   1.000
_cell.length_c   1.000
_cell.angle_alpha   90.00
_cell.angle_beta   90.00
_cell.angle_gamma   90.00
#
_symmetry.space_group_name_H-M   'P 1'
#
loop_
_entity.id
_entity.type
_entity.pdbx_description
1 polymer ?
#
loop_
_entity_poly.entity_id
_entity_poly.type
_entity_poly.pdbx_seq_one_letter_code
_entity_poly.pdbx_strand_id
1 'polypeptide(L)'
;MEYVDGITLKEYLKQRGGALTWKETVHFATQILSALQHAHSKGIIHRDVKPQNIMLLADGSIKMMDFGIARFSRAQSQTVSDKAIGSVHYISPEQAKGERTDARTDIYSVGVMLYEMLSGRLPFDGDGAVSIAIMQISEKPKPLAEIAPQTPAGLRQITEKAMEKDPDKRYQSAQEMLAAIEEFKRNPSIQFAYEYRSAEDN
;
A
#
# COMPACT_ATOMS: atom_id res chain seq x y z
N MET A 1 -19.70 7.57 16.67
CA MET A 1 -18.49 7.85 15.86
C MET A 1 -17.58 8.71 16.72
N GLU A 2 -16.37 8.26 16.97
CA GLU A 2 -15.37 9.08 17.67
C GLU A 2 -14.92 10.20 16.72
N TYR A 3 -14.94 11.46 17.17
CA TYR A 3 -14.37 12.59 16.44
C TYR A 3 -12.86 12.50 16.55
N VAL A 4 -12.17 12.36 15.43
CA VAL A 4 -10.71 12.31 15.37
C VAL A 4 -10.23 13.64 14.81
N ASP A 5 -9.56 14.43 15.64
CA ASP A 5 -8.94 15.69 15.23
C ASP A 5 -7.60 15.40 14.55
N GLY A 6 -7.51 15.74 13.28
CA GLY A 6 -6.33 15.47 12.46
C GLY A 6 -6.59 15.71 10.97
N ILE A 7 -5.58 15.45 10.14
CA ILE A 7 -5.69 15.49 8.68
C ILE A 7 -5.44 14.10 8.11
N THR A 8 -5.98 13.80 6.94
CA THR A 8 -5.69 12.54 6.26
C THR A 8 -4.25 12.53 5.72
N LEU A 9 -3.66 11.34 5.59
CA LEU A 9 -2.37 11.19 4.92
C LEU A 9 -2.42 11.71 3.48
N LYS A 10 -3.59 11.64 2.81
CA LYS A 10 -3.78 12.21 1.47
C LYS A 10 -3.65 13.74 1.46
N GLU A 11 -4.26 14.41 2.43
CA GLU A 11 -4.13 15.87 2.60
C GLU A 11 -2.69 16.26 2.95
N TYR A 12 -2.05 15.49 3.83
CA TYR A 12 -0.65 15.69 4.18
C TYR A 12 0.27 15.56 2.95
N LEU A 13 0.12 14.51 2.14
CA LEU A 13 0.86 14.33 0.90
C LEU A 13 0.68 15.56 -0.03
N LYS A 14 -0.55 16.03 -0.18
CA LYS A 14 -0.84 17.22 -0.99
C LYS A 14 -0.13 18.47 -0.46
N GLN A 15 -0.14 18.69 0.86
CA GLN A 15 0.55 19.82 1.50
C GLN A 15 2.08 19.74 1.32
N ARG A 16 2.63 18.52 1.27
CA ARG A 16 4.08 18.26 1.08
C ARG A 16 4.53 18.30 -0.39
N GLY A 17 3.64 18.58 -1.34
CA GLY A 17 3.95 18.60 -2.77
C GLY A 17 3.96 17.20 -3.41
N GLY A 18 3.36 16.20 -2.77
CA GLY A 18 3.13 14.85 -3.28
C GLY A 18 4.11 13.79 -2.76
N ALA A 19 5.41 14.07 -2.72
CA ALA A 19 6.42 13.13 -2.21
C ALA A 19 6.84 13.43 -0.78
N LEU A 20 7.18 12.37 -0.04
CA LEU A 20 7.77 12.45 1.29
C LEU A 20 9.24 12.03 1.26
N THR A 21 9.98 12.41 2.29
CA THR A 21 11.29 11.83 2.53
C THR A 21 11.15 10.34 2.87
N TRP A 22 12.18 9.55 2.56
CA TRP A 22 12.15 8.12 2.92
C TRP A 22 12.00 7.90 4.44
N LYS A 23 12.50 8.83 5.27
CA LYS A 23 12.36 8.76 6.73
C LYS A 23 10.91 8.94 7.18
N GLU A 24 10.19 9.94 6.62
CA GLU A 24 8.77 10.14 6.87
C GLU A 24 7.95 8.93 6.38
N THR A 25 8.27 8.43 5.18
CA THR A 25 7.62 7.25 4.61
C THR A 25 7.76 6.03 5.52
N VAL A 26 8.96 5.75 6.02
CA VAL A 26 9.23 4.65 6.94
C VAL A 26 8.51 4.84 8.28
N HIS A 27 8.42 6.07 8.79
CA HIS A 27 7.69 6.38 10.01
C HIS A 27 6.20 6.03 9.87
N PHE A 28 5.54 6.45 8.79
CA PHE A 28 4.15 6.10 8.55
C PHE A 28 3.96 4.62 8.26
N ALA A 29 4.82 4.01 7.45
CA ALA A 29 4.75 2.59 7.13
C ALA A 29 4.82 1.71 8.39
N THR A 30 5.72 2.02 9.31
CA THR A 30 5.85 1.31 10.59
C THR A 30 4.53 1.32 11.38
N GLN A 31 3.90 2.47 11.49
CA GLN A 31 2.65 2.60 12.23
C GLN A 31 1.47 1.90 11.52
N ILE A 32 1.37 2.06 10.19
CA ILE A 32 0.32 1.41 9.39
C ILE A 32 0.43 -0.11 9.50
N LEU A 33 1.63 -0.66 9.33
CA LEU A 33 1.86 -2.11 9.42
C LEU A 33 1.60 -2.65 10.83
N SER A 34 1.93 -1.89 11.88
CA SER A 34 1.62 -2.26 13.27
C SER A 34 0.11 -2.32 13.50
N ALA A 35 -0.65 -1.36 12.96
CA ALA A 35 -2.11 -1.37 13.05
C ALA A 35 -2.73 -2.53 12.26
N LEU A 36 -2.22 -2.80 11.05
CA LEU A 36 -2.66 -3.94 10.23
C LEU A 36 -2.33 -5.28 10.91
N GLN A 37 -1.14 -5.43 11.48
CA GLN A 37 -0.77 -6.63 12.23
C GLN A 37 -1.75 -6.91 13.37
N HIS A 38 -2.15 -5.86 14.12
CA HIS A 38 -3.14 -6.00 15.17
C HIS A 38 -4.50 -6.43 14.61
N ALA A 39 -4.98 -5.80 13.53
CA ALA A 39 -6.25 -6.16 12.90
C ALA A 39 -6.23 -7.60 12.36
N HIS A 40 -5.16 -7.98 11.65
CA HIS A 40 -4.98 -9.31 11.09
C HIS A 40 -4.93 -10.40 12.18
N SER A 41 -4.32 -10.13 13.34
CA SER A 41 -4.31 -11.06 14.49
C SER A 41 -5.72 -11.33 15.06
N LYS A 42 -6.68 -10.44 14.77
CA LYS A 42 -8.09 -10.60 15.11
C LYS A 42 -8.93 -11.15 13.95
N GLY A 43 -8.30 -11.59 12.87
CA GLY A 43 -8.99 -12.07 11.67
C GLY A 43 -9.65 -10.97 10.83
N ILE A 44 -9.31 -9.70 11.06
CA ILE A 44 -9.89 -8.55 10.36
C ILE A 44 -8.92 -8.11 9.26
N ILE A 45 -9.38 -8.17 8.01
CA ILE A 45 -8.67 -7.65 6.82
C ILE A 45 -9.30 -6.31 6.48
N HIS A 46 -8.46 -5.29 6.25
CA HIS A 46 -8.95 -3.92 5.99
C HIS A 46 -9.57 -3.76 4.60
N ARG A 47 -8.94 -4.27 3.56
CA ARG A 47 -9.40 -4.29 2.15
C ARG A 47 -9.58 -2.93 1.47
N ASP A 48 -9.32 -1.83 2.14
CA ASP A 48 -9.40 -0.45 1.58
C ASP A 48 -8.29 0.44 2.18
N VAL A 49 -7.07 -0.12 2.26
CA VAL A 49 -5.88 0.62 2.74
C VAL A 49 -5.49 1.64 1.69
N LYS A 50 -5.54 2.92 2.06
CA LYS A 50 -5.23 4.07 1.20
C LYS A 50 -5.00 5.33 2.03
N PRO A 51 -4.32 6.35 1.51
CA PRO A 51 -4.01 7.56 2.27
C PRO A 51 -5.24 8.31 2.81
N GLN A 52 -6.38 8.21 2.15
CA GLN A 52 -7.64 8.81 2.62
C GLN A 52 -8.19 8.16 3.89
N ASN A 53 -7.82 6.90 4.15
CA ASN A 53 -8.26 6.13 5.31
C ASN A 53 -7.22 6.09 6.44
N ILE A 54 -6.16 6.90 6.35
CA ILE A 54 -5.15 7.08 7.38
C ILE A 54 -5.25 8.50 7.91
N MET A 55 -5.64 8.65 9.17
CA MET A 55 -5.68 9.94 9.86
C MET A 55 -4.37 10.17 10.60
N LEU A 56 -3.76 11.34 10.40
CA LEU A 56 -2.58 11.80 11.13
C LEU A 56 -3.05 12.68 12.28
N LEU A 57 -2.62 12.34 13.49
CA LEU A 57 -2.94 13.09 14.70
C LEU A 57 -1.86 14.13 15.01
N ALA A 58 -2.18 15.10 15.86
CA ALA A 58 -1.28 16.19 16.23
C ALA A 58 0.01 15.72 16.92
N ASP A 59 -0.01 14.55 17.58
CA ASP A 59 1.16 13.94 18.23
C ASP A 59 2.05 13.13 17.27
N GLY A 60 1.73 13.10 15.96
CA GLY A 60 2.44 12.34 14.95
C GLY A 60 2.08 10.85 14.88
N SER A 61 1.12 10.40 15.68
CA SER A 61 0.56 9.06 15.55
C SER A 61 -0.46 8.98 14.42
N ILE A 62 -0.80 7.76 14.00
CA ILE A 62 -1.84 7.54 12.99
C ILE A 62 -3.03 6.78 13.56
N LYS A 63 -4.18 6.96 12.90
CA LYS A 63 -5.37 6.16 13.14
C LYS A 63 -5.90 5.63 11.81
N MET A 64 -6.05 4.32 11.68
CA MET A 64 -6.67 3.72 10.51
C MET A 64 -8.19 3.79 10.64
N MET A 65 -8.84 4.24 9.56
CA MET A 65 -10.29 4.44 9.50
C MET A 65 -10.90 3.51 8.46
N ASP A 66 -12.23 3.36 8.51
CA ASP A 66 -13.05 2.71 7.49
C ASP A 66 -12.57 1.31 7.08
N PHE A 67 -12.45 0.40 8.06
CA PHE A 67 -12.26 -1.01 7.77
C PHE A 67 -13.37 -1.50 6.83
N GLY A 68 -12.98 -2.06 5.68
CA GLY A 68 -13.84 -2.34 4.53
C GLY A 68 -14.92 -3.42 4.71
N ILE A 69 -15.47 -3.55 5.92
CA ILE A 69 -16.53 -4.51 6.28
C ILE A 69 -17.79 -4.36 5.39
N ALA A 70 -18.00 -3.16 4.81
CA ALA A 70 -19.22 -2.84 4.06
C ALA A 70 -19.13 -3.06 2.53
N ARG A 71 -17.98 -3.46 1.96
CA ARG A 71 -17.83 -3.54 0.49
C ARG A 71 -18.37 -4.81 -0.14
N PHE A 72 -18.57 -5.90 0.60
CA PHE A 72 -19.15 -7.13 0.07
C PHE A 72 -20.66 -7.03 -0.26
N SER A 73 -21.36 -6.05 0.31
CA SER A 73 -22.82 -5.88 0.07
C SER A 73 -23.16 -4.84 -1.02
N ARG A 74 -22.18 -4.12 -1.59
CA ARG A 74 -22.42 -3.02 -2.55
C ARG A 74 -21.96 -3.29 -3.99
N ALA A 75 -21.51 -4.48 -4.32
CA ALA A 75 -21.12 -4.85 -5.71
C ALA A 75 -22.32 -4.90 -6.70
N GLN A 76 -23.53 -4.55 -6.26
CA GLN A 76 -24.73 -4.60 -7.09
C GLN A 76 -25.40 -3.25 -7.37
N SER A 77 -24.86 -2.12 -6.97
CA SER A 77 -25.45 -0.81 -7.32
C SER A 77 -24.50 0.00 -8.20
N GLN A 78 -24.90 0.10 -9.46
CA GLN A 78 -24.32 0.96 -10.50
C GLN A 78 -24.41 2.44 -10.13
N THR A 79 -23.39 2.98 -9.51
CA THR A 79 -22.99 4.39 -9.67
C THR A 79 -21.52 4.47 -9.35
N VAL A 80 -20.70 4.63 -10.40
CA VAL A 80 -19.26 4.92 -10.29
C VAL A 80 -19.15 6.33 -9.72
N SER A 81 -19.08 6.44 -8.38
CA SER A 81 -18.83 7.72 -7.72
C SER A 81 -17.30 7.99 -7.73
N ASP A 82 -16.91 9.27 -7.69
CA ASP A 82 -15.50 9.69 -7.59
C ASP A 82 -14.73 9.00 -6.46
N LYS A 83 -15.43 8.57 -5.38
CA LYS A 83 -14.89 7.74 -4.32
C LYS A 83 -14.46 6.34 -4.79
N ALA A 84 -15.13 5.77 -5.81
CA ALA A 84 -14.75 4.47 -6.37
C ALA A 84 -13.49 4.59 -7.23
N ILE A 85 -13.35 5.68 -7.98
CA ILE A 85 -12.16 5.96 -8.81
C ILE A 85 -10.92 6.12 -7.91
N GLY A 86 -11.01 6.87 -6.81
CA GLY A 86 -9.90 7.05 -5.89
C GLY A 86 -9.42 5.78 -5.19
N SER A 87 -10.29 4.78 -5.03
CA SER A 87 -9.95 3.52 -4.37
C SER A 87 -9.27 2.51 -5.30
N VAL A 88 -9.56 2.54 -6.60
CA VAL A 88 -9.02 1.58 -7.57
C VAL A 88 -7.50 1.65 -7.70
N HIS A 89 -6.90 2.79 -7.40
CA HIS A 89 -5.44 2.98 -7.43
C HIS A 89 -4.68 2.12 -6.42
N TYR A 90 -5.35 1.65 -5.35
CA TYR A 90 -4.71 0.92 -4.24
C TYR A 90 -5.20 -0.52 -4.12
N ILE A 91 -6.14 -0.97 -4.97
CA ILE A 91 -6.65 -2.35 -4.91
C ILE A 91 -5.58 -3.35 -5.35
N SER A 92 -5.61 -4.53 -4.75
CA SER A 92 -4.74 -5.63 -5.15
C SER A 92 -5.22 -6.29 -6.45
N PRO A 93 -4.33 -7.00 -7.18
CA PRO A 93 -4.70 -7.77 -8.37
C PRO A 93 -5.85 -8.74 -8.13
N GLU A 94 -5.84 -9.46 -7.00
CA GLU A 94 -6.90 -10.39 -6.62
C GLU A 94 -8.24 -9.68 -6.34
N GLN A 95 -8.21 -8.47 -5.76
CA GLN A 95 -9.42 -7.65 -5.62
C GLN A 95 -9.97 -7.20 -6.97
N ALA A 96 -9.09 -6.77 -7.87
CA ALA A 96 -9.46 -6.32 -9.21
C ALA A 96 -10.09 -7.45 -10.03
N LYS A 97 -9.63 -8.70 -9.83
CA LYS A 97 -10.19 -9.90 -10.46
C LYS A 97 -11.47 -10.42 -9.77
N GLY A 98 -11.81 -9.91 -8.58
CA GLY A 98 -12.91 -10.43 -7.77
C GLY A 98 -12.60 -11.80 -7.12
N GLU A 99 -11.33 -12.12 -6.97
CA GLU A 99 -10.85 -13.35 -6.33
C GLU A 99 -10.91 -13.25 -4.79
N ARG A 100 -10.64 -14.37 -4.12
CA ARG A 100 -10.60 -14.42 -2.66
C ARG A 100 -9.43 -13.60 -2.13
N THR A 101 -9.69 -12.76 -1.13
CA THR A 101 -8.71 -11.87 -0.51
C THR A 101 -8.34 -12.33 0.90
N ASP A 102 -7.08 -12.13 1.27
CA ASP A 102 -6.55 -12.35 2.61
C ASP A 102 -5.70 -11.15 3.09
N ALA A 103 -4.95 -11.32 4.18
CA ALA A 103 -4.11 -10.27 4.75
C ALA A 103 -3.08 -9.68 3.75
N ARG A 104 -2.66 -10.45 2.74
CA ARG A 104 -1.68 -10.04 1.72
C ARG A 104 -2.24 -9.01 0.72
N THR A 105 -3.57 -8.89 0.67
CA THR A 105 -4.27 -7.81 -0.04
C THR A 105 -3.92 -6.44 0.56
N ASP A 106 -3.95 -6.32 1.89
CA ASP A 106 -3.59 -5.07 2.57
C ASP A 106 -2.09 -4.75 2.38
N ILE A 107 -1.23 -5.76 2.33
CA ILE A 107 0.21 -5.61 2.07
C ILE A 107 0.47 -4.99 0.70
N TYR A 108 -0.24 -5.45 -0.34
CA TYR A 108 -0.15 -4.85 -1.67
C TYR A 108 -0.54 -3.36 -1.64
N SER A 109 -1.64 -3.03 -0.99
CA SER A 109 -2.10 -1.65 -0.85
C SER A 109 -1.11 -0.77 -0.10
N VAL A 110 -0.44 -1.30 0.94
CA VAL A 110 0.67 -0.61 1.61
C VAL A 110 1.84 -0.39 0.65
N GLY A 111 2.19 -1.38 -0.18
CA GLY A 111 3.21 -1.23 -1.23
C GLY A 111 2.91 -0.08 -2.19
N VAL A 112 1.66 0.02 -2.66
CA VAL A 112 1.19 1.13 -3.52
C VAL A 112 1.32 2.48 -2.79
N MET A 113 0.96 2.52 -1.51
CA MET A 113 1.12 3.74 -0.70
C MET A 113 2.59 4.13 -0.51
N LEU A 114 3.48 3.16 -0.27
CA LEU A 114 4.93 3.42 -0.19
C LEU A 114 5.44 4.00 -1.51
N TYR A 115 5.03 3.43 -2.63
CA TYR A 115 5.40 3.92 -3.95
C TYR A 115 4.96 5.38 -4.13
N GLU A 116 3.70 5.71 -3.80
CA GLU A 116 3.18 7.08 -3.89
C GLU A 116 3.93 8.03 -2.95
N MET A 117 4.14 7.65 -1.68
CA MET A 117 4.85 8.48 -0.71
C MET A 117 6.29 8.79 -1.13
N LEU A 118 6.99 7.82 -1.73
CA LEU A 118 8.39 7.97 -2.13
C LEU A 118 8.55 8.74 -3.43
N SER A 119 7.64 8.55 -4.39
CA SER A 119 7.75 9.11 -5.74
C SER A 119 6.87 10.36 -5.97
N GLY A 120 5.87 10.58 -5.14
CA GLY A 120 4.83 11.59 -5.36
C GLY A 120 3.86 11.22 -6.49
N ARG A 121 3.91 9.99 -6.99
CA ARG A 121 3.10 9.52 -8.12
C ARG A 121 2.46 8.18 -7.82
N LEU A 122 1.28 7.96 -8.36
CA LEU A 122 0.67 6.64 -8.36
C LEU A 122 1.42 5.69 -9.31
N PRO A 123 1.54 4.39 -8.97
CA PRO A 123 2.20 3.42 -9.85
C PRO A 123 1.46 3.20 -11.17
N PHE A 124 0.13 3.31 -11.12
CA PHE A 124 -0.76 3.17 -12.27
C PHE A 124 -1.78 4.30 -12.28
N ASP A 125 -1.92 4.95 -13.43
CA ASP A 125 -2.87 6.01 -13.69
C ASP A 125 -3.43 5.86 -15.11
N GLY A 126 -4.70 6.19 -15.32
CA GLY A 126 -5.36 5.96 -16.61
C GLY A 126 -6.77 6.55 -16.69
N ASP A 127 -7.37 6.45 -17.86
CA ASP A 127 -8.67 7.05 -18.19
C ASP A 127 -9.85 6.27 -17.59
N GLY A 128 -9.84 6.05 -16.29
CA GLY A 128 -10.96 5.44 -15.56
C GLY A 128 -10.62 4.18 -14.77
N ALA A 129 -11.55 3.81 -13.90
CA ALA A 129 -11.37 2.74 -12.94
C ALA A 129 -11.05 1.37 -13.57
N VAL A 130 -11.64 1.06 -14.71
CA VAL A 130 -11.43 -0.23 -15.40
C VAL A 130 -10.02 -0.31 -15.97
N SER A 131 -9.51 0.76 -16.59
CA SER A 131 -8.14 0.81 -17.10
C SER A 131 -7.12 0.62 -15.97
N ILE A 132 -7.29 1.33 -14.86
CA ILE A 132 -6.42 1.23 -13.69
C ILE A 132 -6.49 -0.19 -13.09
N ALA A 133 -7.68 -0.79 -12.98
CA ALA A 133 -7.84 -2.16 -12.49
C ALA A 133 -7.08 -3.18 -13.35
N ILE A 134 -7.11 -3.03 -14.68
CA ILE A 134 -6.35 -3.88 -15.62
C ILE A 134 -4.84 -3.71 -15.37
N MET A 135 -4.36 -2.47 -15.20
CA MET A 135 -2.95 -2.22 -14.89
C MET A 135 -2.54 -2.85 -13.54
N GLN A 136 -3.41 -2.80 -12.51
CA GLN A 136 -3.17 -3.49 -11.25
C GLN A 136 -2.99 -4.99 -11.43
N ILE A 137 -3.69 -5.60 -12.39
CA ILE A 137 -3.61 -7.04 -12.65
C ILE A 137 -2.33 -7.41 -13.41
N SER A 138 -1.98 -6.66 -14.45
CA SER A 138 -1.04 -7.13 -15.48
C SER A 138 0.21 -6.28 -15.66
N GLU A 139 0.20 -5.00 -15.30
CA GLU A 139 1.33 -4.12 -15.60
C GLU A 139 2.31 -4.00 -14.43
N LYS A 140 3.59 -3.82 -14.78
CA LYS A 140 4.63 -3.47 -13.80
C LYS A 140 4.70 -1.94 -13.65
N PRO A 141 4.84 -1.41 -12.42
CA PRO A 141 5.04 0.01 -12.21
C PRO A 141 6.42 0.43 -12.75
N LYS A 142 6.59 1.71 -13.04
CA LYS A 142 7.91 2.25 -13.32
C LYS A 142 8.82 2.03 -12.10
N PRO A 143 10.06 1.56 -12.30
CA PRO A 143 10.98 1.33 -11.19
C PRO A 143 11.20 2.59 -10.34
N LEU A 144 11.14 2.46 -9.02
CA LEU A 144 11.45 3.57 -8.11
C LEU A 144 12.87 4.10 -8.27
N ALA A 145 13.81 3.26 -8.77
CA ALA A 145 15.17 3.68 -9.11
C ALA A 145 15.21 4.79 -10.16
N GLU A 146 14.24 4.82 -11.08
CA GLU A 146 14.16 5.81 -12.15
C GLU A 146 13.44 7.10 -11.70
N ILE A 147 12.37 6.97 -10.91
CA ILE A 147 11.48 8.10 -10.60
C ILE A 147 11.74 8.73 -9.22
N ALA A 148 12.39 8.00 -8.31
CA ALA A 148 12.78 8.42 -6.98
C ALA A 148 14.19 7.89 -6.62
N PRO A 149 15.25 8.24 -7.40
CA PRO A 149 16.58 7.66 -7.26
C PRO A 149 17.23 7.92 -5.89
N GLN A 150 16.78 8.96 -5.18
CA GLN A 150 17.22 9.28 -3.82
C GLN A 150 16.73 8.28 -2.77
N THR A 151 15.77 7.41 -3.12
CA THR A 151 15.27 6.38 -2.20
C THR A 151 16.32 5.28 -2.02
N PRO A 152 16.69 4.91 -0.78
CA PRO A 152 17.65 3.82 -0.54
C PRO A 152 17.19 2.50 -1.18
N ALA A 153 18.16 1.72 -1.67
CA ALA A 153 17.89 0.48 -2.41
C ALA A 153 17.01 -0.52 -1.63
N GLY A 154 17.31 -0.72 -0.34
CA GLY A 154 16.51 -1.63 0.49
C GLY A 154 15.04 -1.23 0.60
N LEU A 155 14.75 0.08 0.69
CA LEU A 155 13.36 0.55 0.76
C LEU A 155 12.63 0.40 -0.59
N ARG A 156 13.33 0.60 -1.71
CA ARG A 156 12.79 0.28 -3.04
C ARG A 156 12.42 -1.20 -3.15
N GLN A 157 13.33 -2.09 -2.74
CA GLN A 157 13.11 -3.53 -2.75
C GLN A 157 11.92 -3.95 -1.87
N ILE A 158 11.78 -3.36 -0.67
CA ILE A 158 10.62 -3.61 0.20
C ILE A 158 9.32 -3.23 -0.51
N THR A 159 9.30 -2.06 -1.16
CA THR A 159 8.12 -1.56 -1.88
C THR A 159 7.78 -2.48 -3.06
N GLU A 160 8.77 -2.85 -3.86
CA GLU A 160 8.62 -3.71 -5.04
C GLU A 160 8.10 -5.10 -4.64
N LYS A 161 8.68 -5.73 -3.59
CA LYS A 161 8.20 -7.02 -3.08
C LYS A 161 6.76 -6.95 -2.58
N ALA A 162 6.37 -5.88 -1.88
CA ALA A 162 4.99 -5.71 -1.44
C ALA A 162 4.01 -5.61 -2.61
N MET A 163 4.45 -5.06 -3.76
CA MET A 163 3.65 -4.87 -4.97
C MET A 163 3.71 -6.03 -5.97
N GLU A 164 4.29 -7.18 -5.62
CA GLU A 164 4.25 -8.38 -6.46
C GLU A 164 2.81 -8.75 -6.81
N LYS A 165 2.58 -9.11 -8.08
CA LYS A 165 1.22 -9.45 -8.56
C LYS A 165 0.72 -10.74 -7.94
N ASP A 166 1.62 -11.73 -7.81
CA ASP A 166 1.37 -12.99 -7.13
C ASP A 166 1.42 -12.79 -5.61
N PRO A 167 0.32 -13.06 -4.87
CA PRO A 167 0.32 -12.94 -3.41
C PRO A 167 1.38 -13.81 -2.72
N ASP A 168 1.75 -14.95 -3.29
CA ASP A 168 2.74 -15.88 -2.71
C ASP A 168 4.17 -15.33 -2.78
N LYS A 169 4.41 -14.34 -3.64
CA LYS A 169 5.71 -13.65 -3.78
C LYS A 169 5.83 -12.40 -2.90
N ARG A 170 4.72 -11.94 -2.32
CA ARG A 170 4.72 -10.80 -1.38
C ARG A 170 5.23 -11.22 0.00
N TYR A 171 5.28 -10.27 0.91
CA TYR A 171 5.32 -10.58 2.34
C TYR A 171 4.07 -11.34 2.73
N GLN A 172 4.23 -12.40 3.54
CA GLN A 172 3.10 -13.26 3.91
C GLN A 172 2.30 -12.73 5.10
N SER A 173 2.81 -11.71 5.78
CA SER A 173 2.11 -11.01 6.86
C SER A 173 2.60 -9.57 7.02
N ALA A 174 1.75 -8.73 7.65
CA ALA A 174 2.17 -7.38 8.04
C ALA A 174 3.38 -7.40 8.98
N GLN A 175 3.49 -8.43 9.83
CA GLN A 175 4.63 -8.63 10.72
C GLN A 175 5.92 -8.89 9.93
N GLU A 176 5.88 -9.69 8.87
CA GLU A 176 7.05 -9.96 8.02
C GLU A 176 7.53 -8.67 7.32
N MET A 177 6.60 -7.91 6.75
CA MET A 177 6.94 -6.64 6.12
C MET A 177 7.47 -5.61 7.13
N LEU A 178 6.88 -5.55 8.33
CA LEU A 178 7.33 -4.69 9.41
C LEU A 178 8.76 -5.06 9.84
N ALA A 179 9.08 -6.34 9.94
CA ALA A 179 10.43 -6.81 10.27
C ALA A 179 11.46 -6.35 9.22
N ALA A 180 11.12 -6.40 7.93
CA ALA A 180 12.00 -5.90 6.87
C ALA A 180 12.21 -4.37 6.97
N ILE A 181 11.17 -3.61 7.30
CA ILE A 181 11.28 -2.17 7.56
C ILE A 181 12.17 -1.88 8.77
N GLU A 182 12.02 -2.62 9.86
CA GLU A 182 12.85 -2.45 11.05
C GLU A 182 14.32 -2.83 10.80
N GLU A 183 14.58 -3.83 9.97
CA GLU A 183 15.92 -4.17 9.51
C GLU A 183 16.53 -3.05 8.66
N PHE A 184 15.76 -2.52 7.71
CA PHE A 184 16.15 -1.35 6.91
C PHE A 184 16.45 -0.12 7.81
N LYS A 185 15.64 0.17 8.82
CA LYS A 185 15.87 1.28 9.76
C LYS A 185 17.21 1.15 10.50
N ARG A 186 17.61 -0.08 10.86
CA ARG A 186 18.90 -0.34 11.51
C ARG A 186 20.07 -0.19 10.53
N ASN A 187 19.89 -0.54 9.28
CA ASN A 187 20.89 -0.43 8.23
C ASN A 187 20.28 0.10 6.92
N PRO A 188 20.18 1.44 6.72
CA PRO A 188 19.62 2.01 5.51
C PRO A 188 20.36 1.69 4.20
N SER A 189 21.58 1.13 4.30
CA SER A 189 22.37 0.68 3.15
C SER A 189 22.12 -0.78 2.80
N ILE A 190 21.22 -1.47 3.50
CA ILE A 190 20.92 -2.88 3.24
C ILE A 190 20.39 -3.08 1.83
N GLN A 191 20.77 -4.19 1.22
CA GLN A 191 20.16 -4.72 0.02
C GLN A 191 19.65 -6.12 0.35
N PHE A 192 18.36 -6.34 0.19
CA PHE A 192 17.73 -7.63 0.46
C PHE A 192 18.00 -8.58 -0.70
N ALA A 193 18.45 -9.80 -0.39
CA ALA A 193 18.54 -10.88 -1.35
C ALA A 193 17.17 -11.61 -1.41
N TYR A 194 16.23 -11.07 -2.19
CA TYR A 194 15.01 -11.82 -2.50
C TYR A 194 15.32 -12.80 -3.62
N GLU A 195 15.29 -14.10 -3.33
CA GLU A 195 15.35 -15.12 -4.36
C GLU A 195 14.02 -15.14 -5.12
N TYR A 196 14.01 -14.49 -6.28
CA TYR A 196 12.95 -14.69 -7.26
C TYR A 196 13.24 -16.02 -7.95
N ARG A 197 12.57 -17.10 -7.56
CA ARG A 197 12.53 -18.32 -8.39
C ARG A 197 11.90 -17.92 -9.71
N SER A 198 12.70 -17.86 -10.77
CA SER A 198 12.20 -17.67 -12.13
C SER A 198 11.27 -18.84 -12.47
N ALA A 199 10.20 -18.55 -13.20
CA ALA A 199 9.23 -19.56 -13.66
C ALA A 199 9.83 -20.57 -14.67
N GLU A 200 11.14 -20.57 -14.85
CA GLU A 200 11.86 -21.47 -15.77
C GLU A 200 12.43 -22.74 -15.07
N ASP A 201 12.20 -22.90 -13.75
CA ASP A 201 12.67 -24.06 -12.99
C ASP A 201 11.57 -25.09 -12.69
N ASN A 202 10.59 -25.24 -13.59
CA ASN A 202 9.62 -26.36 -13.58
C ASN A 202 9.48 -26.98 -14.95
#